data_9c3a47b7ed1489937336d480f55714ff
#
_entry.id   9c3a47b7ed1489937336d480f55714ff
#
_cell.length_a   1.000
_cell.length_b   1.000
_cell.length_c   1.000
_cell.angle_alpha   90.00
_cell.angle_beta   90.00
_cell.angle_gamma   90.00
#
_symmetry.space_group_name_H-M   'P 1'
#
loop_
_entity.id
_entity.type
_entity.pdbx_description
1 polymer ?
#
loop_
_entity_poly.entity_id
_entity_poly.type
_entity_poly.pdbx_seq_one_letter_code
_entity_poly.pdbx_strand_id
1 'polypeptide(L)'
;MLATDIDAPFDDPGFLFEPWWPGARAIAFCERGALRLQVTGMADALAAFPELGPMPEQLAEDGVVLDGTLLVLDDAGRPDSELLRTRLGGSQRPGRPAYVASDLLWSGGQPVVGRSFGVRRRWLEAILAPGDRVTVGRAYVGDGTLVAEALAALGIDAISARQLSARHRSGPAGEAWLRAPLVAAEPRPRPTLALILRLPLEG
;
A
#
# COMPACT_ATOMS: atom_id res chain seq x y z
N MET A 1 -11.02 -0.37 -6.29
CA MET A 1 -11.37 1.08 -6.23
C MET A 1 -10.25 1.89 -6.87
N LEU A 2 -10.55 3.09 -7.40
CA LEU A 2 -9.56 4.07 -7.88
C LEU A 2 -9.74 5.33 -7.03
N ALA A 3 -8.65 5.90 -6.54
CA ALA A 3 -8.69 7.12 -5.74
C ALA A 3 -9.15 8.33 -6.57
N THR A 4 -9.76 9.29 -5.91
CA THR A 4 -10.13 10.59 -6.48
C THR A 4 -9.11 11.63 -5.99
N ASP A 5 -8.55 12.42 -6.91
CA ASP A 5 -7.65 13.50 -6.53
C ASP A 5 -8.42 14.66 -5.90
N ILE A 6 -7.84 15.26 -4.86
CA ILE A 6 -8.30 16.46 -4.17
C ILE A 6 -7.14 17.45 -4.05
N ASP A 7 -7.44 18.72 -3.83
CA ASP A 7 -6.46 19.81 -3.89
C ASP A 7 -5.53 19.85 -2.67
N ALA A 8 -6.01 19.46 -1.47
CA ALA A 8 -5.27 19.59 -0.23
C ALA A 8 -5.65 18.50 0.79
N PRO A 9 -4.74 18.15 1.73
CA PRO A 9 -5.05 17.35 2.91
C PRO A 9 -6.10 18.01 3.80
N PHE A 10 -6.78 17.20 4.61
CA PHE A 10 -7.83 17.62 5.54
C PHE A 10 -7.80 16.76 6.81
N ASP A 11 -8.49 17.22 7.87
CA ASP A 11 -8.69 16.47 9.10
C ASP A 11 -10.12 15.95 9.19
N ASP A 12 -10.29 14.66 9.45
CA ASP A 12 -11.61 14.05 9.66
C ASP A 12 -11.44 12.71 10.41
N PRO A 13 -12.05 12.53 11.60
CA PRO A 13 -11.97 11.29 12.35
C PRO A 13 -12.62 10.08 11.64
N GLY A 14 -13.39 10.31 10.59
CA GLY A 14 -13.96 9.27 9.74
C GLY A 14 -12.99 8.72 8.69
N PHE A 15 -11.77 9.27 8.62
CA PHE A 15 -10.76 8.88 7.63
C PHE A 15 -9.50 8.31 8.26
N LEU A 16 -8.87 7.41 7.53
CA LEU A 16 -7.55 6.87 7.77
C LEU A 16 -6.60 7.43 6.72
N PHE A 17 -5.49 8.00 7.20
CA PHE A 17 -4.45 8.66 6.38
C PHE A 17 -3.19 7.82 6.35
N GLU A 18 -2.62 7.63 5.16
CA GLU A 18 -1.41 6.84 4.92
C GLU A 18 -0.57 7.45 3.78
N PRO A 19 0.74 7.16 3.68
CA PRO A 19 1.54 7.59 2.53
C PRO A 19 0.94 7.10 1.23
N TRP A 20 0.95 7.93 0.19
CA TRP A 20 0.73 7.46 -1.17
C TRP A 20 2.04 6.83 -1.68
N TRP A 21 2.03 5.53 -1.85
CA TRP A 21 3.21 4.78 -2.24
C TRP A 21 3.52 4.95 -3.73
N PRO A 22 4.77 5.35 -4.13
CA PRO A 22 5.14 5.55 -5.52
C PRO A 22 5.47 4.20 -6.20
N GLY A 23 4.46 3.40 -6.46
CA GLY A 23 4.59 2.04 -7.00
C GLY A 23 3.43 1.66 -7.92
N ALA A 24 3.37 0.39 -8.27
CA ALA A 24 2.27 -0.18 -9.03
C ALA A 24 1.25 -0.82 -8.08
N ARG A 25 -0.03 -0.48 -8.25
CA ARG A 25 -1.08 -1.21 -7.53
C ARG A 25 -1.07 -2.66 -7.94
N ALA A 26 -1.10 -3.54 -6.96
CA ALA A 26 -1.11 -4.97 -7.16
C ALA A 26 -2.12 -5.68 -6.26
N ILE A 27 -2.78 -6.69 -6.80
CA ILE A 27 -3.63 -7.61 -6.05
C ILE A 27 -2.85 -8.91 -5.84
N ALA A 28 -2.66 -9.28 -4.59
CA ALA A 28 -2.01 -10.53 -4.20
C ALA A 28 -3.07 -11.56 -3.81
N PHE A 29 -3.05 -12.70 -4.51
CA PHE A 29 -3.91 -13.85 -4.23
C PHE A 29 -3.05 -14.92 -3.56
N CYS A 30 -3.32 -15.20 -2.30
CA CYS A 30 -2.62 -16.16 -1.46
C CYS A 30 -3.53 -17.34 -1.17
N GLU A 31 -3.25 -18.50 -1.75
CA GLU A 31 -4.05 -19.71 -1.57
C GLU A 31 -3.15 -20.95 -1.55
N ARG A 32 -3.32 -21.83 -0.56
CA ARG A 32 -2.59 -23.11 -0.42
C ARG A 32 -1.08 -22.95 -0.47
N GLY A 33 -0.58 -21.89 0.17
CA GLY A 33 0.84 -21.58 0.19
C GLY A 33 1.40 -21.00 -1.12
N ALA A 34 0.57 -20.77 -2.14
CA ALA A 34 0.96 -20.18 -3.40
C ALA A 34 0.55 -18.70 -3.47
N LEU A 35 1.39 -17.88 -4.13
CA LEU A 35 1.14 -16.49 -4.46
C LEU A 35 0.90 -16.34 -5.96
N ARG A 36 -0.16 -15.64 -6.34
CA ARG A 36 -0.33 -15.02 -7.66
C ARG A 36 -0.42 -13.51 -7.48
N LEU A 37 0.36 -12.76 -8.24
CA LEU A 37 0.46 -11.30 -8.12
C LEU A 37 -0.04 -10.64 -9.39
N GLN A 38 -1.18 -9.97 -9.34
CA GLN A 38 -1.77 -9.27 -10.47
C GLN A 38 -1.45 -7.78 -10.42
N VAL A 39 -0.93 -7.23 -11.52
CA VAL A 39 -0.80 -5.79 -11.75
C VAL A 39 -1.55 -5.39 -13.02
N THR A 40 -1.75 -4.10 -13.24
CA THR A 40 -2.42 -3.61 -14.46
C THR A 40 -1.70 -4.12 -15.71
N GLY A 41 -2.45 -4.76 -16.61
CA GLY A 41 -1.92 -5.33 -17.86
C GLY A 41 -1.21 -6.68 -17.72
N MET A 42 -1.05 -7.23 -16.50
CA MET A 42 -0.37 -8.50 -16.25
C MET A 42 -1.16 -9.32 -15.22
N ALA A 43 -1.72 -10.46 -15.67
CA ALA A 43 -2.55 -11.31 -14.80
C ALA A 43 -1.75 -12.02 -13.70
N ASP A 44 -0.46 -12.29 -13.94
CA ASP A 44 0.48 -12.79 -12.95
C ASP A 44 1.87 -12.20 -13.19
N ALA A 45 2.32 -11.40 -12.25
CA ALA A 45 3.62 -10.75 -12.26
C ALA A 45 4.67 -11.47 -11.39
N LEU A 46 4.33 -12.62 -10.78
CA LEU A 46 5.21 -13.29 -9.83
C LEU A 46 6.56 -13.67 -10.46
N ALA A 47 6.58 -14.01 -11.74
CA ALA A 47 7.83 -14.32 -12.46
C ALA A 47 8.84 -13.15 -12.47
N ALA A 48 8.36 -11.88 -12.41
CA ALA A 48 9.22 -10.71 -12.27
C ALA A 48 9.59 -10.40 -10.81
N PHE A 49 8.85 -10.96 -9.84
CA PHE A 49 8.99 -10.71 -8.39
C PHE A 49 9.03 -12.01 -7.57
N PRO A 50 9.87 -13.00 -7.92
CA PRO A 50 9.87 -14.31 -7.26
C PRO A 50 10.21 -14.22 -5.77
N GLU A 51 10.89 -13.16 -5.34
CA GLU A 51 11.23 -12.91 -3.93
C GLU A 51 10.02 -12.64 -3.04
N LEU A 52 8.85 -12.33 -3.62
CA LEU A 52 7.58 -12.20 -2.91
C LEU A 52 6.83 -13.53 -2.77
N GLY A 53 7.31 -14.60 -3.42
CA GLY A 53 6.70 -15.93 -3.34
C GLY A 53 6.36 -16.41 -1.93
N PRO A 54 7.23 -16.18 -0.92
CA PRO A 54 6.94 -16.56 0.49
C PRO A 54 5.87 -15.73 1.20
N MET A 55 5.24 -14.72 0.54
CA MET A 55 4.18 -13.90 1.18
C MET A 55 3.08 -14.71 1.90
N PRO A 56 2.57 -15.85 1.38
CA PRO A 56 1.57 -16.63 2.08
C PRO A 56 1.99 -17.13 3.46
N GLU A 57 3.29 -17.33 3.70
CA GLU A 57 3.84 -17.78 4.99
C GLU A 57 3.71 -16.72 6.10
N GLN A 58 3.51 -15.44 5.72
CA GLN A 58 3.29 -14.33 6.66
C GLN A 58 1.82 -14.17 7.06
N LEU A 59 0.90 -14.93 6.44
CA LEU A 59 -0.53 -14.84 6.68
C LEU A 59 -0.97 -15.90 7.71
N ALA A 60 -1.75 -15.47 8.70
CA ALA A 60 -2.35 -16.36 9.70
C ALA A 60 -3.54 -17.17 9.14
N GLU A 61 -4.02 -16.81 7.94
CA GLU A 61 -5.17 -17.46 7.28
C GLU A 61 -4.82 -17.81 5.83
N ASP A 62 -5.47 -18.83 5.30
CA ASP A 62 -5.41 -19.19 3.87
C ASP A 62 -6.59 -18.61 3.09
N GLY A 63 -6.49 -18.61 1.76
CA GLY A 63 -7.55 -18.06 0.90
C GLY A 63 -7.69 -16.56 1.08
N VAL A 64 -6.56 -15.82 1.08
CA VAL A 64 -6.51 -14.37 1.31
C VAL A 64 -6.27 -13.63 0.00
N VAL A 65 -7.00 -12.52 -0.21
CA VAL A 65 -6.74 -11.58 -1.31
C VAL A 65 -6.47 -10.18 -0.72
N LEU A 66 -5.29 -9.66 -1.03
CA LEU A 66 -4.82 -8.34 -0.59
C LEU A 66 -4.82 -7.35 -1.75
N ASP A 67 -5.21 -6.10 -1.47
CA ASP A 67 -4.96 -4.95 -2.33
C ASP A 67 -3.81 -4.14 -1.73
N GLY A 68 -2.84 -3.78 -2.53
CA GLY A 68 -1.67 -3.07 -2.05
C GLY A 68 -0.86 -2.43 -3.17
N THR A 69 0.34 -1.99 -2.82
CA THR A 69 1.29 -1.38 -3.75
C THR A 69 2.58 -2.20 -3.82
N LEU A 70 2.93 -2.58 -5.03
CA LEU A 70 4.19 -3.21 -5.37
C LEU A 70 5.25 -2.13 -5.59
N LEU A 71 6.35 -2.24 -4.88
CA LEU A 71 7.50 -1.34 -4.93
C LEU A 71 8.74 -2.11 -5.37
N VAL A 72 9.71 -1.38 -5.95
CA VAL A 72 11.09 -1.84 -6.03
C VAL A 72 11.96 -0.79 -5.34
N LEU A 73 12.83 -1.24 -4.46
CA LEU A 73 13.71 -0.41 -3.67
C LEU A 73 15.11 -0.43 -4.27
N ASP A 74 15.77 0.73 -4.29
CA ASP A 74 17.20 0.86 -4.60
C ASP A 74 18.08 0.27 -3.50
N ASP A 75 19.40 0.35 -3.65
CA ASP A 75 20.37 -0.15 -2.66
C ASP A 75 20.30 0.58 -1.32
N ALA A 76 19.81 1.83 -1.32
CA ALA A 76 19.58 2.62 -0.12
C ALA A 76 18.22 2.31 0.55
N GLY A 77 17.37 1.47 -0.07
CA GLY A 77 16.03 1.12 0.43
C GLY A 77 14.95 2.14 0.11
N ARG A 78 15.14 2.98 -0.92
CA ARG A 78 14.17 3.98 -1.38
C ARG A 78 13.35 3.42 -2.54
N PRO A 79 12.04 3.69 -2.59
CA PRO A 79 11.22 3.33 -3.73
C PRO A 79 11.73 3.97 -5.03
N ASP A 80 11.95 3.16 -6.06
CA ASP A 80 12.43 3.56 -7.38
C ASP A 80 11.49 3.05 -8.47
N SER A 81 10.84 3.98 -9.18
CA SER A 81 9.88 3.67 -10.23
C SER A 81 10.54 3.20 -11.54
N GLU A 82 11.82 3.54 -11.78
CA GLU A 82 12.57 3.06 -12.95
C GLU A 82 12.93 1.59 -12.80
N LEU A 83 13.43 1.19 -11.60
CA LEU A 83 13.70 -0.20 -11.28
C LEU A 83 12.41 -1.03 -11.33
N LEU A 84 11.29 -0.50 -10.84
CA LEU A 84 9.98 -1.16 -10.93
C LEU A 84 9.56 -1.38 -12.39
N ARG A 85 9.69 -0.36 -13.26
CA ARG A 85 9.36 -0.46 -14.68
C ARG A 85 10.22 -1.49 -15.39
N THR A 86 11.52 -1.50 -15.09
CA THR A 86 12.48 -2.49 -15.66
C THR A 86 12.09 -3.91 -15.29
N ARG A 87 11.70 -4.17 -14.03
CA ARG A 87 11.22 -5.50 -13.60
C ARG A 87 9.92 -5.90 -14.30
N LEU A 88 8.95 -4.99 -14.37
CA LEU A 88 7.68 -5.24 -15.05
C LEU A 88 7.87 -5.50 -16.56
N GLY A 89 8.92 -4.92 -17.17
CA GLY A 89 9.33 -5.20 -18.54
C GLY A 89 9.95 -6.59 -18.75
N GLY A 90 10.26 -7.32 -17.68
CA GLY A 90 10.68 -8.71 -17.69
C GLY A 90 12.12 -8.99 -18.16
N SER A 91 12.90 -7.96 -18.54
CA SER A 91 14.26 -8.14 -19.07
C SER A 91 15.33 -8.34 -17.99
N GLN A 92 15.12 -7.75 -16.81
CA GLN A 92 16.03 -7.77 -15.67
C GLN A 92 15.25 -7.68 -14.36
N ARG A 93 15.90 -8.05 -13.26
CA ARG A 93 15.31 -7.98 -11.90
C ARG A 93 16.17 -7.11 -10.97
N PRO A 94 16.38 -5.81 -11.28
CA PRO A 94 17.17 -4.94 -10.44
C PRO A 94 16.42 -4.58 -9.16
N GLY A 95 17.17 -4.16 -8.12
CA GLY A 95 16.63 -3.67 -6.86
C GLY A 95 15.98 -4.75 -6.01
N ARG A 96 15.34 -4.34 -4.94
CA ARG A 96 14.67 -5.23 -3.97
C ARG A 96 13.16 -5.00 -4.00
N PRO A 97 12.34 -6.00 -4.33
CA PRO A 97 10.89 -5.82 -4.31
C PRO A 97 10.36 -5.75 -2.88
N ALA A 98 9.30 -4.94 -2.72
CA ALA A 98 8.50 -4.88 -1.52
C ALA A 98 7.01 -4.75 -1.88
N TYR A 99 6.14 -5.27 -1.03
CA TYR A 99 4.70 -5.15 -1.14
C TYR A 99 4.13 -4.52 0.12
N VAL A 100 3.42 -3.40 -0.04
CA VAL A 100 2.74 -2.70 1.04
C VAL A 100 1.25 -2.96 0.90
N ALA A 101 0.72 -3.82 1.76
CA ALA A 101 -0.71 -4.12 1.82
C ALA A 101 -1.49 -2.95 2.43
N SER A 102 -2.61 -2.58 1.82
CA SER A 102 -3.46 -1.47 2.26
C SER A 102 -4.92 -1.88 2.50
N ASP A 103 -5.40 -2.95 1.90
CA ASP A 103 -6.78 -3.43 2.07
C ASP A 103 -6.87 -4.96 1.99
N LEU A 104 -7.87 -5.53 2.67
CA LEU A 104 -8.23 -6.93 2.64
C LEU A 104 -9.51 -7.11 1.84
N LEU A 105 -9.49 -7.93 0.80
CA LEU A 105 -10.64 -8.15 -0.08
C LEU A 105 -11.31 -9.50 0.16
N TRP A 106 -10.52 -10.51 0.57
CA TRP A 106 -10.96 -11.88 0.79
C TRP A 106 -10.16 -12.50 1.93
N SER A 107 -10.79 -13.28 2.81
CA SER A 107 -10.13 -13.93 3.94
C SER A 107 -10.84 -15.23 4.29
N GLY A 108 -10.09 -16.29 4.61
CA GLY A 108 -10.65 -17.59 4.95
C GLY A 108 -11.57 -18.15 3.86
N GLY A 109 -11.27 -17.89 2.58
CA GLY A 109 -12.09 -18.34 1.45
C GLY A 109 -13.42 -17.59 1.27
N GLN A 110 -13.63 -16.43 1.94
CA GLN A 110 -14.87 -15.64 1.86
C GLN A 110 -14.60 -14.16 1.52
N PRO A 111 -15.48 -13.50 0.72
CA PRO A 111 -15.36 -12.09 0.41
C PRO A 111 -15.60 -11.22 1.65
N VAL A 112 -14.72 -10.26 1.91
CA VAL A 112 -14.87 -9.29 3.01
C VAL A 112 -15.14 -7.87 2.51
N VAL A 113 -15.24 -7.68 1.19
CA VAL A 113 -15.47 -6.39 0.53
C VAL A 113 -16.75 -5.67 0.97
N GLY A 114 -17.74 -6.41 1.46
CA GLY A 114 -18.98 -5.86 2.03
C GLY A 114 -18.82 -5.26 3.43
N ARG A 115 -17.71 -5.51 4.12
CA ARG A 115 -17.39 -4.88 5.41
C ARG A 115 -16.87 -3.47 5.20
N SER A 116 -16.97 -2.61 6.23
CA SER A 116 -16.36 -1.28 6.19
C SER A 116 -14.84 -1.36 6.10
N PHE A 117 -14.21 -0.34 5.51
CA PHE A 117 -12.75 -0.31 5.35
C PHE A 117 -12.03 -0.42 6.69
N GLY A 118 -12.48 0.28 7.73
CA GLY A 118 -11.87 0.20 9.05
C GLY A 118 -11.92 -1.21 9.67
N VAL A 119 -12.96 -2.01 9.38
CA VAL A 119 -13.02 -3.42 9.79
C VAL A 119 -12.01 -4.26 9.00
N ARG A 120 -11.98 -4.10 7.67
CA ARG A 120 -11.03 -4.83 6.81
C ARG A 120 -9.59 -4.50 7.13
N ARG A 121 -9.29 -3.23 7.45
CA ARG A 121 -7.95 -2.77 7.81
C ARG A 121 -7.46 -3.40 9.11
N ARG A 122 -8.26 -3.38 10.17
CA ARG A 122 -7.89 -4.06 11.43
C ARG A 122 -7.72 -5.57 11.25
N TRP A 123 -8.53 -6.19 10.40
CA TRP A 123 -8.39 -7.62 10.10
C TRP A 123 -7.08 -7.89 9.35
N LEU A 124 -6.76 -7.09 8.32
CA LEU A 124 -5.49 -7.15 7.61
C LEU A 124 -4.29 -7.07 8.57
N GLU A 125 -4.30 -6.11 9.50
CA GLU A 125 -3.25 -5.92 10.51
C GLU A 125 -3.13 -7.10 11.48
N ALA A 126 -4.23 -7.80 11.73
CA ALA A 126 -4.23 -8.99 12.59
C ALA A 126 -3.71 -10.25 11.90
N ILE A 127 -3.92 -10.40 10.58
CA ILE A 127 -3.57 -11.64 9.87
C ILE A 127 -2.24 -11.57 9.13
N LEU A 128 -1.74 -10.38 8.78
CA LEU A 128 -0.46 -10.21 8.06
C LEU A 128 0.65 -9.85 9.04
N ALA A 129 1.50 -10.82 9.35
CA ALA A 129 2.72 -10.56 10.12
C ALA A 129 3.69 -9.70 9.30
N PRO A 130 4.30 -8.65 9.90
CA PRO A 130 5.26 -7.80 9.20
C PRO A 130 6.53 -8.58 8.84
N GLY A 131 7.05 -8.35 7.65
CA GLY A 131 8.29 -8.92 7.16
C GLY A 131 9.11 -7.90 6.38
N ASP A 132 10.32 -8.30 5.97
CA ASP A 132 11.27 -7.41 5.28
C ASP A 132 10.78 -6.93 3.91
N ARG A 133 9.91 -7.71 3.27
CA ARG A 133 9.43 -7.45 1.90
C ARG A 133 7.94 -7.21 1.82
N VAL A 134 7.19 -7.69 2.79
CA VAL A 134 5.73 -7.58 2.82
C VAL A 134 5.30 -7.02 4.17
N THR A 135 4.49 -5.98 4.15
CA THR A 135 4.03 -5.31 5.37
C THR A 135 2.69 -4.61 5.14
N VAL A 136 2.01 -4.28 6.23
CA VAL A 136 0.89 -3.34 6.19
C VAL A 136 1.44 -1.91 6.25
N GLY A 137 0.92 -1.01 5.42
CA GLY A 137 1.31 0.39 5.43
C GLY A 137 0.99 1.05 6.79
N ARG A 138 1.85 1.96 7.25
CA ARG A 138 1.57 2.77 8.43
C ARG A 138 0.42 3.73 8.12
N ALA A 139 -0.51 3.89 9.07
CA ALA A 139 -1.69 4.71 8.86
C ALA A 139 -2.18 5.35 10.18
N TYR A 140 -2.87 6.49 10.07
CA TYR A 140 -3.30 7.32 11.18
C TYR A 140 -4.74 7.77 10.98
N VAL A 141 -5.52 7.89 12.04
CA VAL A 141 -6.93 8.29 11.98
C VAL A 141 -7.07 9.74 12.44
N GLY A 142 -7.79 10.54 11.67
CA GLY A 142 -8.25 11.87 12.08
C GLY A 142 -7.37 13.02 11.60
N ASP A 143 -6.08 13.02 11.92
CA ASP A 143 -5.17 14.17 11.82
C ASP A 143 -4.42 14.19 10.46
N GLY A 144 -5.16 14.29 9.37
CA GLY A 144 -4.59 14.20 8.00
C GLY A 144 -3.63 15.34 7.66
N THR A 145 -3.84 16.56 8.18
CA THR A 145 -2.94 17.70 7.96
C THR A 145 -1.58 17.49 8.67
N LEU A 146 -1.58 17.02 9.91
CA LEU A 146 -0.35 16.69 10.64
C LEU A 146 0.41 15.54 9.96
N VAL A 147 -0.30 14.49 9.53
CA VAL A 147 0.29 13.38 8.76
C VAL A 147 0.90 13.89 7.45
N ALA A 148 0.19 14.76 6.74
CA ALA A 148 0.66 15.35 5.49
C ALA A 148 1.94 16.17 5.67
N GLU A 149 2.02 17.00 6.71
CA GLU A 149 3.22 17.76 7.05
C GLU A 149 4.41 16.84 7.34
N ALA A 150 4.21 15.80 8.14
CA ALA A 150 5.25 14.81 8.44
C ALA A 150 5.73 14.07 7.18
N LEU A 151 4.80 13.67 6.31
CA LEU A 151 5.12 12.99 5.04
C LEU A 151 5.84 13.93 4.07
N ALA A 152 5.40 15.19 3.93
CA ALA A 152 6.07 16.20 3.11
C ALA A 152 7.50 16.50 3.62
N ALA A 153 7.69 16.57 4.94
CA ALA A 153 9.00 16.74 5.56
C ALA A 153 9.95 15.56 5.26
N LEU A 154 9.42 14.37 4.94
CA LEU A 154 10.19 13.20 4.50
C LEU A 154 10.39 13.14 2.98
N GLY A 155 9.79 14.04 2.19
CA GLY A 155 9.86 14.01 0.74
C GLY A 155 8.89 13.01 0.10
N ILE A 156 7.76 12.72 0.74
CA ILE A 156 6.63 11.99 0.14
C ILE A 156 5.78 12.98 -0.64
N ASP A 157 5.38 12.60 -1.86
CA ASP A 157 4.74 13.49 -2.83
C ASP A 157 3.21 13.57 -2.70
N ALA A 158 2.59 12.62 -1.99
CA ALA A 158 1.14 12.61 -1.80
C ALA A 158 0.72 11.77 -0.59
N ILE A 159 -0.46 12.08 -0.06
CA ILE A 159 -1.15 11.34 1.00
C ILE A 159 -2.40 10.67 0.46
N SER A 160 -2.71 9.49 0.98
CA SER A 160 -3.95 8.74 0.76
C SER A 160 -4.87 8.93 1.95
N ALA A 161 -6.14 9.23 1.72
CA ALA A 161 -7.19 9.29 2.73
C ALA A 161 -8.31 8.31 2.39
N ARG A 162 -8.61 7.36 3.28
CA ARG A 162 -9.65 6.35 3.07
C ARG A 162 -10.72 6.46 4.14
N GLN A 163 -11.99 6.59 3.72
CA GLN A 163 -13.12 6.66 4.62
C GLN A 163 -13.32 5.32 5.35
N LEU A 164 -13.25 5.35 6.68
CA LEU A 164 -13.33 4.15 7.54
C LEU A 164 -14.63 3.36 7.39
N SER A 165 -15.76 4.05 7.13
CA SER A 165 -17.08 3.43 6.94
C SER A 165 -17.29 2.84 5.55
N ALA A 166 -16.42 3.16 4.56
CA ALA A 166 -16.65 2.79 3.17
C ALA A 166 -16.54 1.28 2.93
N ARG A 167 -17.43 0.78 2.06
CA ARG A 167 -17.34 -0.57 1.50
C ARG A 167 -16.49 -0.54 0.23
N HIS A 168 -15.83 -1.64 -0.08
CA HIS A 168 -15.08 -1.75 -1.33
C HIS A 168 -16.03 -1.80 -2.52
N ARG A 169 -15.72 -1.00 -3.56
CA ARG A 169 -16.44 -0.99 -4.84
C ARG A 169 -15.44 -1.02 -6.00
N SER A 170 -15.77 -1.70 -7.09
CA SER A 170 -14.97 -1.62 -8.32
C SER A 170 -15.13 -0.24 -8.97
N GLY A 171 -14.08 0.23 -9.66
CA GLY A 171 -14.10 1.52 -10.35
C GLY A 171 -13.76 2.72 -9.45
N PRO A 172 -14.22 3.95 -9.81
CA PRO A 172 -13.97 5.17 -9.04
C PRO A 172 -14.50 5.06 -7.61
N ALA A 173 -13.70 5.49 -6.64
CA ALA A 173 -14.06 5.45 -5.23
C ALA A 173 -14.93 6.63 -4.79
N GLY A 174 -14.95 7.72 -5.56
CA GLY A 174 -15.55 8.98 -5.14
C GLY A 174 -14.89 9.47 -3.86
N GLU A 175 -15.69 9.88 -2.88
CA GLU A 175 -15.20 10.35 -1.58
C GLU A 175 -14.65 9.26 -0.66
N ALA A 176 -14.84 7.99 -1.01
CA ALA A 176 -14.41 6.87 -0.15
C ALA A 176 -12.88 6.62 -0.16
N TRP A 177 -12.19 7.12 -1.18
CA TRP A 177 -10.73 7.06 -1.27
C TRP A 177 -10.21 8.27 -2.03
N LEU A 178 -9.48 9.11 -1.32
CA LEU A 178 -8.97 10.38 -1.79
C LEU A 178 -7.44 10.37 -1.84
N ARG A 179 -6.87 11.16 -2.74
CA ARG A 179 -5.43 11.41 -2.85
C ARG A 179 -5.20 12.92 -2.88
N ALA A 180 -4.38 13.43 -1.97
CA ALA A 180 -3.96 14.83 -1.98
C ALA A 180 -2.45 14.92 -2.31
N PRO A 181 -2.03 15.87 -3.18
CA PRO A 181 -0.62 16.15 -3.40
C PRO A 181 -0.02 16.81 -2.16
N LEU A 182 1.27 16.55 -1.93
CA LEU A 182 2.05 17.19 -0.87
C LEU A 182 3.15 18.03 -1.52
N VAL A 183 3.30 19.25 -1.03
CA VAL A 183 4.36 20.17 -1.48
C VAL A 183 5.46 20.15 -0.43
N ALA A 184 6.61 19.59 -0.75
CA ALA A 184 7.78 19.69 0.10
C ALA A 184 8.29 21.13 0.09
N ALA A 185 8.61 21.68 1.26
CA ALA A 185 9.18 23.04 1.39
C ALA A 185 10.56 23.16 0.70
N GLU A 186 11.28 22.05 0.59
CA GLU A 186 12.54 21.93 -0.13
C GLU A 186 12.68 20.58 -0.83
N PRO A 187 13.36 20.48 -1.99
CA PRO A 187 13.64 19.19 -2.62
C PRO A 187 14.46 18.30 -1.69
N ARG A 188 13.95 17.13 -1.36
CA ARG A 188 14.65 16.13 -0.53
C ARG A 188 14.74 14.79 -1.27
N PRO A 189 15.79 13.99 -1.03
CA PRO A 189 15.85 12.64 -1.54
C PRO A 189 14.69 11.83 -0.93
N ARG A 190 14.07 10.97 -1.74
CA ARG A 190 12.98 10.09 -1.26
C ARG A 190 13.43 9.31 -0.02
N PRO A 191 12.57 9.18 0.99
CA PRO A 191 12.89 8.44 2.20
C PRO A 191 12.97 6.95 1.93
N THR A 192 13.67 6.22 2.80
CA THR A 192 13.67 4.75 2.75
C THR A 192 12.31 4.21 3.20
N LEU A 193 11.91 3.05 2.68
CA LEU A 193 10.70 2.36 3.11
C LEU A 193 10.70 2.15 4.64
N ALA A 194 11.84 1.74 5.21
CA ALA A 194 11.97 1.53 6.65
C ALA A 194 11.74 2.80 7.47
N LEU A 195 12.15 3.98 6.96
CA LEU A 195 11.91 5.26 7.64
C LEU A 195 10.43 5.62 7.63
N ILE A 196 9.75 5.47 6.47
CA ILE A 196 8.32 5.75 6.36
C ILE A 196 7.49 4.86 7.30
N LEU A 197 7.85 3.57 7.41
CA LEU A 197 7.14 2.62 8.28
C LEU A 197 7.39 2.85 9.77
N ARG A 198 8.41 3.63 10.15
CA ARG A 198 8.76 3.93 11.54
C ARG A 198 8.34 5.31 12.01
N LEU A 199 7.63 6.09 11.20
CA LEU A 199 7.16 7.41 11.60
C LEU A 199 6.43 7.33 12.95
N PRO A 200 7.00 7.87 14.05
CA PRO A 200 6.22 8.15 15.24
C PRO A 200 5.45 9.45 14.96
N LEU A 201 4.15 9.42 14.96
CA LEU A 201 3.39 10.58 15.32
C LEU A 201 3.22 10.45 16.86
N GLU A 202 4.18 11.00 17.60
CA GLU A 202 3.98 11.24 19.02
C GLU A 202 2.99 12.41 19.11
N GLY A 203 1.75 12.12 19.51
CA GLY A 203 0.77 13.08 19.95
C GLY A 203 0.89 13.24 21.47
#